data_6f7333d52a690bb245722d10440e46e1
#
_entry.id   6f7333d52a690bb245722d10440e46e1
#
_cell.length_a   1.000
_cell.length_b   1.000
_cell.length_c   1.000
_cell.angle_alpha   90.00
_cell.angle_beta   90.00
_cell.angle_gamma   90.00
#
_symmetry.space_group_name_H-M   'P 1'
#
loop_
_entity.id
_entity.type
_entity.pdbx_description
1 polymer ?
#
loop_
_entity_poly.entity_id
_entity_poly.type
_entity_poly.pdbx_seq_one_letter_code
_entity_poly.pdbx_strand_id
1 'polypeptide(L)'
;MKRDNINYLVVGSFVMLLLLGFFVFLYQIMGSGGPIEKYFVIYKNVSGIKYGTPVAFEGYQVGQVDMIEPIRKDGKTNYRLTLSIEKEWPIPIDSVAKIVASGLLAAVTIDITEGVSEDLLDPESTITGKEAANIFATVNEVASDLRDLSQSSIKPLLNNLNEQFLSISTELTDITKNTIKPLLESFSN
;
A
#
# COMPACT_ATOMS: atom_id res chain seq x y z
N MET A 1 -57.75 -42.73 20.22
CA MET A 1 -56.62 -41.93 19.64
C MET A 1 -57.27 -40.61 19.12
N LYS A 2 -57.07 -39.48 19.82
CA LYS A 2 -57.45 -38.17 19.32
C LYS A 2 -56.50 -37.82 18.16
N ARG A 3 -57.04 -37.66 16.96
CA ARG A 3 -56.32 -37.06 15.84
C ARG A 3 -56.25 -35.57 16.13
N ASP A 4 -55.06 -35.11 16.48
CA ASP A 4 -54.78 -33.68 16.52
C ASP A 4 -54.89 -33.13 15.09
N ASN A 5 -56.01 -32.45 14.81
CA ASN A 5 -56.18 -31.75 13.55
C ASN A 5 -55.26 -30.53 13.54
N ILE A 6 -54.02 -30.75 13.15
CA ILE A 6 -53.11 -29.65 12.86
C ILE A 6 -53.76 -28.83 11.75
N ASN A 7 -54.05 -27.58 12.06
CA ASN A 7 -54.64 -26.70 11.07
C ASN A 7 -53.53 -26.23 10.12
N TYR A 8 -53.31 -26.99 9.04
CA TYR A 8 -52.27 -26.72 8.06
C TYR A 8 -52.33 -25.29 7.48
N LEU A 9 -53.51 -24.67 7.47
CA LEU A 9 -53.67 -23.29 7.04
C LEU A 9 -53.02 -22.31 8.03
N VAL A 10 -53.15 -22.56 9.34
CA VAL A 10 -52.52 -21.73 10.39
C VAL A 10 -51.00 -21.90 10.34
N VAL A 11 -50.50 -23.12 10.20
CA VAL A 11 -49.07 -23.39 10.11
C VAL A 11 -48.48 -22.76 8.82
N GLY A 12 -49.20 -22.92 7.68
CA GLY A 12 -48.76 -22.34 6.40
C GLY A 12 -48.73 -20.81 6.42
N SER A 13 -49.76 -20.17 7.02
CA SER A 13 -49.77 -18.70 7.15
C SER A 13 -48.69 -18.19 8.08
N PHE A 14 -48.38 -18.91 9.16
CA PHE A 14 -47.27 -18.57 10.07
C PHE A 14 -45.90 -18.64 9.36
N VAL A 15 -45.63 -19.72 8.62
CA VAL A 15 -44.40 -19.88 7.84
C VAL A 15 -44.29 -18.79 6.79
N MET A 16 -45.35 -18.45 6.09
CA MET A 16 -45.36 -17.39 5.08
C MET A 16 -45.09 -16.03 5.69
N LEU A 17 -45.60 -15.75 6.88
CA LEU A 17 -45.35 -14.50 7.61
C LEU A 17 -43.90 -14.39 8.07
N LEU A 18 -43.30 -15.50 8.54
CA LEU A 18 -41.89 -15.56 8.89
C LEU A 18 -40.99 -15.32 7.67
N LEU A 19 -41.31 -15.93 6.53
CA LEU A 19 -40.57 -15.71 5.27
C LEU A 19 -40.66 -14.26 4.81
N LEU A 20 -41.83 -13.66 4.84
CA LEU A 20 -42.02 -12.24 4.52
C LEU A 20 -41.19 -11.35 5.46
N GLY A 21 -41.26 -11.58 6.77
CA GLY A 21 -40.44 -10.87 7.75
C GLY A 21 -38.94 -11.02 7.50
N PHE A 22 -38.49 -12.22 7.14
CA PHE A 22 -37.11 -12.49 6.78
C PHE A 22 -36.65 -11.75 5.52
N PHE A 23 -37.47 -11.72 4.47
CA PHE A 23 -37.16 -10.95 3.26
C PHE A 23 -37.13 -9.45 3.51
N VAL A 24 -38.07 -8.91 4.32
CA VAL A 24 -38.04 -7.49 4.72
C VAL A 24 -36.75 -7.18 5.51
N PHE A 25 -36.36 -8.06 6.43
CA PHE A 25 -35.14 -7.92 7.21
C PHE A 25 -33.89 -7.94 6.32
N LEU A 26 -33.82 -8.90 5.37
CA LEU A 26 -32.72 -8.92 4.38
C LEU A 26 -32.69 -7.65 3.53
N TYR A 27 -33.85 -7.17 3.07
CA TYR A 27 -33.93 -5.93 2.29
C TYR A 27 -33.42 -4.73 3.08
N GLN A 28 -33.72 -4.67 4.39
CA GLN A 28 -33.28 -3.58 5.26
C GLN A 28 -31.76 -3.60 5.49
N ILE A 29 -31.14 -4.80 5.56
CA ILE A 29 -29.69 -4.94 5.68
C ILE A 29 -28.99 -4.63 4.36
N MET A 30 -29.52 -5.05 3.23
CA MET A 30 -28.93 -4.87 1.90
C MET A 30 -29.18 -3.48 1.31
N GLY A 31 -30.20 -2.76 1.77
CA GLY A 31 -30.71 -1.53 1.15
C GLY A 31 -30.22 -0.21 1.73
N SER A 32 -29.28 -0.21 2.68
CA SER A 32 -28.85 1.00 3.37
C SER A 32 -27.64 1.72 2.72
N GLY A 33 -27.39 1.48 1.44
CA GLY A 33 -26.51 2.37 0.67
C GLY A 33 -27.20 3.71 0.47
N GLY A 34 -26.69 4.81 1.07
CA GLY A 34 -27.14 6.17 0.79
C GLY A 34 -27.06 6.50 -0.70
N PRO A 35 -27.56 7.65 -1.14
CA PRO A 35 -27.35 8.09 -2.52
C PRO A 35 -25.86 8.14 -2.82
N ILE A 36 -25.48 7.59 -3.98
CA ILE A 36 -24.08 7.51 -4.43
C ILE A 36 -23.87 8.35 -5.67
N GLU A 37 -22.67 8.85 -5.85
CA GLU A 37 -22.17 9.50 -7.04
C GLU A 37 -21.02 8.68 -7.64
N LYS A 38 -20.89 8.73 -8.96
CA LYS A 38 -19.86 7.97 -9.68
C LYS A 38 -18.71 8.88 -10.04
N TYR A 39 -17.49 8.38 -9.83
CA TYR A 39 -16.26 9.00 -10.27
C TYR A 39 -15.40 7.98 -11.01
N PHE A 40 -14.49 8.45 -11.84
CA PHE A 40 -13.60 7.57 -12.60
C PHE A 40 -12.15 7.78 -12.17
N VAL A 41 -11.36 6.71 -12.25
CA VAL A 41 -9.91 6.77 -12.08
C VAL A 41 -9.26 5.86 -13.12
N ILE A 42 -8.11 6.25 -13.65
CA ILE A 42 -7.38 5.45 -14.65
C ILE A 42 -6.02 5.05 -14.07
N TYR A 43 -5.74 3.73 -14.12
CA TYR A 43 -4.46 3.16 -13.72
C TYR A 43 -3.89 2.28 -14.83
N LYS A 44 -2.57 2.11 -14.87
CA LYS A 44 -1.89 1.14 -15.74
C LYS A 44 -1.88 -0.26 -15.12
N ASN A 45 -1.88 -0.33 -13.80
CA ASN A 45 -1.88 -1.58 -13.05
C ASN A 45 -2.92 -1.53 -11.93
N VAL A 46 -3.77 -2.56 -11.87
CA VAL A 46 -4.85 -2.70 -10.89
C VAL A 46 -4.71 -3.97 -10.06
N SER A 47 -3.47 -4.44 -9.86
CA SER A 47 -3.21 -5.65 -9.07
C SER A 47 -3.82 -5.53 -7.67
N GLY A 48 -4.63 -6.53 -7.30
CA GLY A 48 -5.33 -6.58 -6.03
C GLY A 48 -6.66 -5.81 -5.97
N ILE A 49 -6.98 -4.99 -6.98
CA ILE A 49 -8.27 -4.30 -7.07
C ILE A 49 -9.32 -5.24 -7.67
N LYS A 50 -10.51 -5.22 -7.10
CA LYS A 50 -11.68 -5.99 -7.57
C LYS A 50 -12.97 -5.22 -7.28
N TYR A 51 -14.10 -5.70 -7.80
CA TYR A 51 -15.42 -5.22 -7.38
C TYR A 51 -15.54 -5.23 -5.85
N GLY A 52 -16.08 -4.18 -5.27
CA GLY A 52 -16.21 -4.03 -3.82
C GLY A 52 -14.91 -3.65 -3.09
N THR A 53 -13.79 -3.38 -3.81
CA THR A 53 -12.60 -2.82 -3.17
C THR A 53 -12.96 -1.49 -2.51
N PRO A 54 -12.65 -1.29 -1.21
CA PRO A 54 -12.98 -0.06 -0.51
C PRO A 54 -12.34 1.17 -1.16
N VAL A 55 -13.08 2.27 -1.17
CA VAL A 55 -12.58 3.62 -1.49
C VAL A 55 -12.64 4.44 -0.21
N ALA A 56 -11.50 5.01 0.17
CA ALA A 56 -11.38 5.90 1.32
C ALA A 56 -11.02 7.32 0.88
N PHE A 57 -11.36 8.29 1.71
CA PHE A 57 -10.92 9.68 1.61
C PHE A 57 -10.17 10.01 2.90
N GLU A 58 -8.88 10.28 2.80
CA GLU A 58 -7.98 10.45 3.95
C GLU A 58 -8.12 9.32 4.98
N GLY A 59 -8.25 8.07 4.50
CA GLY A 59 -8.39 6.89 5.34
C GLY A 59 -9.82 6.58 5.83
N TYR A 60 -10.80 7.49 5.67
CA TYR A 60 -12.19 7.24 5.99
C TYR A 60 -12.91 6.61 4.80
N GLN A 61 -13.56 5.45 4.99
CA GLN A 61 -14.25 4.76 3.91
C GLN A 61 -15.49 5.54 3.46
N VAL A 62 -15.49 5.96 2.20
CA VAL A 62 -16.54 6.77 1.56
C VAL A 62 -17.24 6.06 0.42
N GLY A 63 -16.76 4.86 0.02
CA GLY A 63 -17.35 4.14 -1.08
C GLY A 63 -16.64 2.85 -1.43
N GLN A 64 -16.82 2.42 -2.67
CA GLN A 64 -16.21 1.20 -3.21
C GLN A 64 -16.02 1.26 -4.72
N VAL A 65 -15.20 0.35 -5.24
CA VAL A 65 -15.05 0.10 -6.68
C VAL A 65 -16.26 -0.65 -7.20
N ASP A 66 -16.94 -0.08 -8.18
CA ASP A 66 -18.15 -0.64 -8.79
C ASP A 66 -17.85 -1.40 -10.09
N MET A 67 -16.90 -0.91 -10.91
CA MET A 67 -16.54 -1.52 -12.17
C MET A 67 -15.08 -1.30 -12.52
N ILE A 68 -14.50 -2.25 -13.26
CA ILE A 68 -13.15 -2.17 -13.80
C ILE A 68 -13.22 -2.52 -15.28
N GLU A 69 -12.83 -1.60 -16.16
CA GLU A 69 -12.86 -1.77 -17.59
C GLU A 69 -11.47 -1.56 -18.21
N PRO A 70 -10.98 -2.49 -19.03
CA PRO A 70 -9.77 -2.25 -19.79
C PRO A 70 -10.03 -1.22 -20.91
N ILE A 71 -9.20 -0.20 -20.98
CA ILE A 71 -9.22 0.82 -22.02
C ILE A 71 -7.87 0.87 -22.73
N ARG A 72 -7.87 1.28 -24.00
CA ARG A 72 -6.63 1.52 -24.74
C ARG A 72 -6.35 3.02 -24.80
N LYS A 73 -5.20 3.42 -24.22
CA LYS A 73 -4.73 4.81 -24.26
C LYS A 73 -3.25 4.82 -24.62
N ASP A 74 -2.87 5.62 -25.62
CA ASP A 74 -1.48 5.78 -26.10
C ASP A 74 -0.80 4.44 -26.48
N GLY A 75 -1.56 3.52 -27.12
CA GLY A 75 -1.09 2.20 -27.54
C GLY A 75 -0.90 1.19 -26.41
N LYS A 76 -1.15 1.56 -25.16
CA LYS A 76 -1.05 0.70 -23.97
C LYS A 76 -2.41 0.40 -23.37
N THR A 77 -2.52 -0.75 -22.71
CA THR A 77 -3.71 -1.09 -21.93
C THR A 77 -3.65 -0.35 -20.59
N ASN A 78 -4.71 0.37 -20.29
CA ASN A 78 -4.96 0.98 -18.98
C ASN A 78 -6.31 0.45 -18.48
N TYR A 79 -6.61 0.69 -17.23
CA TYR A 79 -7.85 0.26 -16.59
C TYR A 79 -8.58 1.48 -16.05
N ARG A 80 -9.81 1.67 -16.51
CA ARG A 80 -10.71 2.67 -15.95
C ARG A 80 -11.54 2.01 -14.86
N LEU A 81 -11.47 2.55 -13.68
CA LEU A 81 -12.27 2.15 -12.54
C LEU A 81 -13.42 3.14 -12.37
N THR A 82 -14.61 2.60 -12.13
CA THR A 82 -15.76 3.36 -11.67
C THR A 82 -15.84 3.23 -10.17
N LEU A 83 -15.77 4.35 -9.47
CA LEU A 83 -15.88 4.46 -8.02
C LEU A 83 -17.30 4.92 -7.68
N SER A 84 -17.98 4.20 -6.79
CA SER A 84 -19.25 4.61 -6.21
C SER A 84 -18.94 5.23 -4.84
N ILE A 85 -19.11 6.53 -4.71
CA ILE A 85 -18.79 7.32 -3.51
C ILE A 85 -20.10 7.88 -2.95
N GLU A 86 -20.21 8.02 -1.64
CA GLU A 86 -21.34 8.63 -0.96
C GLU A 86 -21.60 10.02 -1.53
N LYS A 87 -22.88 10.32 -1.80
CA LYS A 87 -23.30 11.61 -2.35
C LYS A 87 -22.90 12.75 -1.41
N GLU A 88 -22.61 13.90 -2.02
CA GLU A 88 -22.21 15.13 -1.31
C GLU A 88 -20.84 15.08 -0.62
N TRP A 89 -19.99 14.05 -0.94
CA TRP A 89 -18.63 14.05 -0.45
C TRP A 89 -17.81 15.09 -1.24
N PRO A 90 -17.26 16.12 -0.57
CA PRO A 90 -16.54 17.18 -1.26
C PRO A 90 -15.16 16.70 -1.71
N ILE A 91 -14.97 16.48 -3.02
CA ILE A 91 -13.69 16.05 -3.58
C ILE A 91 -13.09 17.23 -4.37
N PRO A 92 -11.99 17.86 -3.92
CA PRO A 92 -11.28 18.89 -4.68
C PRO A 92 -10.79 18.37 -6.04
N ILE A 93 -10.76 19.26 -7.06
CA ILE A 93 -10.39 18.89 -8.43
C ILE A 93 -8.95 18.38 -8.57
N ASP A 94 -8.06 18.76 -7.67
CA ASP A 94 -6.65 18.36 -7.61
C ASP A 94 -6.39 17.20 -6.67
N SER A 95 -7.44 16.53 -6.15
CA SER A 95 -7.34 15.33 -5.35
C SER A 95 -6.71 14.17 -6.13
N VAL A 96 -6.03 13.28 -5.41
CA VAL A 96 -5.31 12.15 -6.01
C VAL A 96 -5.77 10.83 -5.39
N ALA A 97 -6.29 9.94 -6.22
CA ALA A 97 -6.65 8.59 -5.82
C ALA A 97 -5.42 7.67 -5.92
N LYS A 98 -4.98 7.14 -4.79
CA LYS A 98 -3.81 6.25 -4.67
C LYS A 98 -4.25 4.84 -4.38
N ILE A 99 -3.60 3.86 -5.01
CA ILE A 99 -3.74 2.46 -4.61
C ILE A 99 -2.81 2.24 -3.42
N VAL A 100 -3.37 1.89 -2.26
CA VAL A 100 -2.63 1.68 -1.02
C VAL A 100 -2.88 0.28 -0.47
N ALA A 101 -1.87 -0.29 0.18
CA ALA A 101 -2.00 -1.51 0.96
C ALA A 101 -1.46 -1.21 2.37
N SER A 102 -2.29 -1.39 3.38
CA SER A 102 -1.93 -1.11 4.78
C SER A 102 -0.91 -2.09 5.37
N GLY A 103 -0.46 -3.07 4.58
CA GLY A 103 0.55 -4.07 4.95
C GLY A 103 0.75 -5.12 3.87
N LEU A 104 1.77 -5.98 4.03
CA LEU A 104 2.17 -7.00 3.05
C LEU A 104 1.06 -8.04 2.74
N LEU A 105 0.15 -8.28 3.68
CA LEU A 105 -0.98 -9.20 3.55
C LEU A 105 -2.34 -8.50 3.66
N ALA A 106 -2.34 -7.16 3.75
CA ALA A 106 -3.57 -6.40 3.84
C ALA A 106 -4.27 -6.31 2.48
N ALA A 107 -5.58 -6.20 2.52
CA ALA A 107 -6.37 -5.91 1.32
C ALA A 107 -5.97 -4.53 0.77
N VAL A 108 -5.97 -4.43 -0.55
CA VAL A 108 -5.73 -3.17 -1.26
C VAL A 108 -6.97 -2.28 -1.12
N THR A 109 -6.75 -0.98 -0.97
CA THR A 109 -7.78 0.06 -0.88
C THR A 109 -7.40 1.19 -1.85
N ILE A 110 -8.37 1.89 -2.40
CA ILE A 110 -8.14 3.15 -3.10
C ILE A 110 -8.31 4.27 -2.08
N ASP A 111 -7.25 5.01 -1.79
CA ASP A 111 -7.29 6.15 -0.89
C ASP A 111 -7.20 7.45 -1.66
N ILE A 112 -8.19 8.32 -1.50
CA ILE A 112 -8.24 9.65 -2.10
C ILE A 112 -7.60 10.60 -1.11
N THR A 113 -6.46 11.17 -1.52
CA THR A 113 -5.80 12.25 -0.77
C THR A 113 -6.42 13.57 -1.21
N GLU A 114 -6.84 14.36 -0.24
CA GLU A 114 -7.45 15.67 -0.45
C GLU A 114 -6.50 16.61 -1.17
N GLY A 115 -7.04 17.36 -2.13
CA GLY A 115 -6.34 18.46 -2.80
C GLY A 115 -6.42 19.74 -1.98
N VAL A 116 -5.81 20.80 -2.50
CA VAL A 116 -5.82 22.14 -1.88
C VAL A 116 -6.74 23.11 -2.62
N SER A 117 -7.39 22.67 -3.71
CA SER A 117 -8.30 23.49 -4.50
C SER A 117 -9.61 23.73 -3.75
N GLU A 118 -10.14 24.95 -3.85
CA GLU A 118 -11.49 25.26 -3.39
C GLU A 118 -12.58 24.75 -4.35
N ASP A 119 -12.21 24.50 -5.61
CA ASP A 119 -13.12 23.95 -6.62
C ASP A 119 -13.30 22.46 -6.41
N LEU A 120 -14.55 22.00 -6.46
CA LEU A 120 -14.91 20.59 -6.28
C LEU A 120 -15.08 19.88 -7.62
N LEU A 121 -14.83 18.58 -7.61
CA LEU A 121 -15.00 17.72 -8.77
C LEU A 121 -16.48 17.42 -9.01
N ASP A 122 -16.94 17.63 -10.24
CA ASP A 122 -18.30 17.26 -10.61
C ASP A 122 -18.45 15.73 -10.64
N PRO A 123 -19.63 15.17 -10.30
CA PRO A 123 -19.94 13.76 -10.52
C PRO A 123 -19.62 13.33 -11.97
N GLU A 124 -19.26 12.06 -12.15
CA GLU A 124 -18.83 11.45 -13.43
C GLU A 124 -17.49 12.02 -13.98
N SER A 125 -16.78 12.81 -13.20
CA SER A 125 -15.43 13.28 -13.55
C SER A 125 -14.35 12.25 -13.23
N THR A 126 -13.14 12.48 -13.75
CA THR A 126 -11.99 11.59 -13.52
C THR A 126 -11.05 12.18 -12.48
N ILE A 127 -10.86 11.47 -11.38
CA ILE A 127 -9.85 11.78 -10.37
C ILE A 127 -8.48 11.35 -10.88
N THR A 128 -7.44 12.12 -10.57
CA THR A 128 -6.06 11.76 -10.92
C THR A 128 -5.63 10.50 -10.17
N GLY A 129 -5.33 9.43 -10.92
CA GLY A 129 -4.88 8.14 -10.34
C GLY A 129 -3.36 8.10 -10.13
N LYS A 130 -2.92 7.62 -8.96
CA LYS A 130 -1.52 7.29 -8.68
C LYS A 130 -1.41 5.82 -8.28
N GLU A 131 -0.52 5.11 -8.97
CA GLU A 131 -0.31 3.67 -8.73
C GLU A 131 0.30 3.42 -7.35
N ALA A 132 0.10 2.19 -6.84
CA ALA A 132 0.76 1.74 -5.62
C ALA A 132 2.28 1.79 -5.79
N ALA A 133 2.98 2.29 -4.79
CA ALA A 133 4.41 2.13 -4.71
C ALA A 133 4.75 0.63 -4.64
N ASN A 134 5.62 0.17 -5.52
CA ASN A 134 6.09 -1.21 -5.47
C ASN A 134 7.10 -1.36 -4.33
N ILE A 135 6.61 -1.72 -3.14
CA ILE A 135 7.43 -1.88 -1.93
C ILE A 135 8.61 -2.82 -2.18
N PHE A 136 8.40 -3.89 -2.96
CA PHE A 136 9.49 -4.82 -3.30
C PHE A 136 10.55 -4.19 -4.20
N ALA A 137 10.16 -3.33 -5.14
CA ALA A 137 11.12 -2.59 -5.97
C ALA A 137 11.92 -1.62 -5.10
N THR A 138 11.28 -0.88 -4.21
CA THR A 138 11.95 0.04 -3.29
C THR A 138 12.89 -0.69 -2.32
N VAL A 139 12.50 -1.85 -1.79
CA VAL A 139 13.37 -2.67 -0.93
C VAL A 139 14.59 -3.18 -1.71
N ASN A 140 14.41 -3.62 -2.96
CA ASN A 140 15.52 -4.05 -3.81
C ASN A 140 16.47 -2.88 -4.15
N GLU A 141 15.95 -1.70 -4.40
CA GLU A 141 16.74 -0.48 -4.64
C GLU A 141 17.56 -0.12 -3.41
N VAL A 142 16.96 -0.05 -2.23
CA VAL A 142 17.70 0.18 -0.96
C VAL A 142 18.75 -0.92 -0.70
N ALA A 143 18.43 -2.18 -0.98
CA ALA A 143 19.38 -3.27 -0.83
C ALA A 143 20.57 -3.16 -1.82
N SER A 144 20.33 -2.66 -3.03
CA SER A 144 21.38 -2.35 -4.01
C SER A 144 22.25 -1.19 -3.54
N ASP A 145 21.65 -0.10 -3.10
CA ASP A 145 22.35 1.09 -2.59
C ASP A 145 23.25 0.73 -1.40
N LEU A 146 22.78 -0.11 -0.49
CA LEU A 146 23.59 -0.62 0.64
C LEU A 146 24.77 -1.47 0.19
N ARG A 147 24.60 -2.30 -0.84
CA ARG A 147 25.72 -3.07 -1.43
C ARG A 147 26.75 -2.15 -2.06
N ASP A 148 26.29 -1.17 -2.83
CA ASP A 148 27.15 -0.22 -3.51
C ASP A 148 27.91 0.64 -2.49
N LEU A 149 27.26 1.10 -1.43
CA LEU A 149 27.90 1.81 -0.33
C LEU A 149 28.97 0.94 0.39
N SER A 150 28.63 -0.34 0.62
CA SER A 150 29.56 -1.29 1.25
C SER A 150 30.79 -1.54 0.36
N GLN A 151 30.61 -1.70 -0.94
CA GLN A 151 31.69 -2.02 -1.86
C GLN A 151 32.52 -0.81 -2.26
N SER A 152 31.87 0.33 -2.52
CA SER A 152 32.55 1.54 -3.03
C SER A 152 33.14 2.42 -1.94
N SER A 153 32.63 2.35 -0.72
CA SER A 153 33.06 3.24 0.36
C SER A 153 33.66 2.49 1.55
N ILE A 154 32.95 1.51 2.10
CA ILE A 154 33.35 0.85 3.33
C ILE A 154 34.56 -0.05 3.12
N LYS A 155 34.54 -0.92 2.11
CA LYS A 155 35.68 -1.82 1.81
C LYS A 155 37.00 -1.07 1.52
N PRO A 156 37.04 -0.03 0.65
CA PRO A 156 38.26 0.74 0.42
C PRO A 156 38.77 1.44 1.69
N LEU A 157 37.87 1.97 2.54
CA LEU A 157 38.27 2.57 3.81
C LEU A 157 38.92 1.56 4.74
N LEU A 158 38.33 0.36 4.87
CA LEU A 158 38.89 -0.71 5.69
C LEU A 158 40.27 -1.18 5.15
N ASN A 159 40.42 -1.29 3.82
CA ASN A 159 41.70 -1.65 3.20
C ASN A 159 42.75 -0.58 3.47
N ASN A 160 42.43 0.70 3.27
CA ASN A 160 43.35 1.80 3.54
C ASN A 160 43.77 1.86 5.02
N LEU A 161 42.83 1.64 5.95
CA LEU A 161 43.13 1.57 7.38
C LEU A 161 44.05 0.40 7.70
N ASN A 162 43.83 -0.76 7.10
CA ASN A 162 44.68 -1.93 7.29
C ASN A 162 46.08 -1.71 6.73
N GLU A 163 46.23 -1.12 5.55
CA GLU A 163 47.52 -0.75 4.95
C GLU A 163 48.29 0.25 5.82
N GLN A 164 47.60 1.29 6.32
CA GLN A 164 48.21 2.26 7.23
C GLN A 164 48.66 1.61 8.53
N PHE A 165 47.83 0.72 9.10
CA PHE A 165 48.19 -0.01 10.32
C PHE A 165 49.43 -0.89 10.12
N LEU A 166 49.50 -1.60 8.99
CA LEU A 166 50.69 -2.41 8.63
C LEU A 166 51.92 -1.54 8.43
N SER A 167 51.81 -0.38 7.79
CA SER A 167 52.91 0.56 7.62
C SER A 167 53.43 1.06 8.94
N ILE A 168 52.57 1.54 9.84
CA ILE A 168 52.94 1.98 11.18
C ILE A 168 53.57 0.85 11.99
N SER A 169 53.06 -0.36 11.92
CA SER A 169 53.63 -1.52 12.60
C SER A 169 55.04 -1.86 12.10
N THR A 170 55.25 -1.73 10.81
CA THR A 170 56.60 -1.94 10.19
C THR A 170 57.57 -0.86 10.64
N GLU A 171 57.17 0.42 10.58
CA GLU A 171 57.98 1.54 11.06
C GLU A 171 58.39 1.43 12.53
N LEU A 172 57.41 1.07 13.40
CA LEU A 172 57.67 0.83 14.82
C LEU A 172 58.66 -0.31 15.02
N THR A 173 58.57 -1.37 14.23
CA THR A 173 59.53 -2.48 14.27
C THR A 173 60.91 -2.07 13.85
N ASP A 174 61.04 -1.26 12.79
CA ASP A 174 62.30 -0.73 12.29
C ASP A 174 62.93 0.26 13.28
N ILE A 175 62.17 1.16 13.87
CA ILE A 175 62.65 2.07 14.92
C ILE A 175 63.16 1.26 16.13
N THR A 176 62.43 0.22 16.52
CA THR A 176 62.82 -0.62 17.65
C THR A 176 64.12 -1.34 17.37
N LYS A 177 64.31 -1.93 16.17
CA LYS A 177 65.48 -2.69 15.81
C LYS A 177 66.71 -1.80 15.51
N ASN A 178 66.53 -0.71 14.77
CA ASN A 178 67.62 0.07 14.21
C ASN A 178 68.01 1.29 15.08
N THR A 179 67.14 1.71 15.99
CA THR A 179 67.40 2.88 16.84
C THR A 179 67.46 2.51 18.32
N ILE A 180 66.41 1.87 18.84
CA ILE A 180 66.25 1.63 20.29
C ILE A 180 67.24 0.54 20.74
N LYS A 181 67.29 -0.59 20.03
CA LYS A 181 68.21 -1.71 20.42
C LYS A 181 69.67 -1.34 20.41
N PRO A 182 70.24 -0.68 19.38
CA PRO A 182 71.63 -0.23 19.42
C PRO A 182 71.94 0.80 20.52
N LEU A 183 70.99 1.72 20.79
CA LEU A 183 71.13 2.66 21.91
C LEU A 183 71.23 1.96 23.26
N LEU A 184 70.39 1.00 23.52
CA LEU A 184 70.38 0.21 24.78
C LEU A 184 71.73 -0.58 24.91
N GLU A 185 72.23 -1.13 23.81
CA GLU A 185 73.49 -1.86 23.79
C GLU A 185 74.69 -0.89 24.06
N SER A 186 74.64 0.37 23.60
CA SER A 186 75.64 1.38 23.88
C SER A 186 75.69 1.89 25.32
N PHE A 187 74.63 1.77 26.06
CA PHE A 187 74.50 2.15 27.49
C PHE A 187 74.84 0.97 28.45
N SER A 188 74.93 -0.24 27.94
CA SER A 188 75.25 -1.42 28.75
C SER A 188 76.78 -1.81 28.75
N ASN A 189 77.62 -1.11 27.98
CA ASN A 189 79.08 -1.19 27.97
C ASN A 189 79.65 0.03 28.64
#